data_e26d5bd212cdafb4c0d8c7637f449680
#
_entry.id   e26d5bd212cdafb4c0d8c7637f449680
#
_cell.length_a   1.000
_cell.length_b   1.000
_cell.length_c   1.000
_cell.angle_alpha   90.00
_cell.angle_beta   90.00
_cell.angle_gamma   90.00
#
_symmetry.space_group_name_H-M   'P 1'
#
loop_
_entity.id
_entity.type
_entity.pdbx_description
1 polymer ?
#
loop_
_entity_poly.entity_id
_entity_poly.type
_entity_poly.pdbx_seq_one_letter_code
_entity_poly.pdbx_strand_id
1 'polypeptide(L)'
;MIRFKNISNPYWRNMVSRVALIIVAVVLIVLFLPRTQGKLFHYDEGKPWMYGQLIAKFDFPIFKTDAALKVEKDSITKHFQPYYNINQTVEQKKIEQFKQAYKDGIPGLSKDYVDAIAHRLHEIYEAGVIDPQQYSTLAKDSNHYIRVVTGKQAVSVPINKTYSTLGAYEQLFMDPLLAPKRSILQQCNLNNYIEANLVYDKDRSETEMNDML
;
A
#
# COMPACT_ATOMS: atom_id res chain seq x y z
N MET A 1 85.86 -23.02 -4.95
CA MET A 1 86.24 -23.05 -6.39
C MET A 1 85.56 -24.23 -7.05
N ILE A 2 84.39 -24.01 -7.66
CA ILE A 2 83.58 -25.07 -8.28
C ILE A 2 84.07 -25.27 -9.70
N ARG A 3 84.77 -26.43 -9.92
CA ARG A 3 85.26 -26.84 -11.24
C ARG A 3 84.06 -27.28 -12.11
N PHE A 4 83.71 -26.46 -13.11
CA PHE A 4 82.77 -26.92 -14.18
C PHE A 4 83.51 -27.93 -15.03
N LYS A 5 83.07 -29.20 -14.89
CA LYS A 5 83.51 -30.33 -15.70
C LYS A 5 82.98 -30.10 -17.13
N ASN A 6 83.85 -30.12 -18.09
CA ASN A 6 83.65 -29.90 -19.53
C ASN A 6 82.50 -30.74 -20.08
N ILE A 7 81.39 -30.15 -20.38
CA ILE A 7 80.20 -30.81 -20.93
C ILE A 7 80.40 -30.89 -22.45
N SER A 8 81.14 -31.90 -22.91
CA SER A 8 81.41 -32.13 -24.32
C SER A 8 80.31 -33.01 -25.04
N ASN A 9 79.18 -33.32 -24.38
CA ASN A 9 78.17 -34.17 -24.95
C ASN A 9 77.11 -33.28 -25.69
N PRO A 10 76.98 -33.41 -27.01
CA PRO A 10 76.09 -32.54 -27.81
C PRO A 10 74.62 -32.56 -27.33
N TYR A 11 74.16 -33.64 -26.75
CA TYR A 11 72.81 -33.75 -26.16
C TYR A 11 72.60 -32.82 -24.97
N TRP A 12 73.57 -32.74 -24.09
CA TRP A 12 73.53 -31.86 -22.91
C TRP A 12 73.56 -30.36 -23.31
N ARG A 13 74.36 -30.02 -24.32
CA ARG A 13 74.45 -28.65 -24.84
C ARG A 13 73.11 -28.18 -25.43
N ASN A 14 72.43 -29.07 -26.20
CA ASN A 14 71.11 -28.80 -26.74
C ASN A 14 70.00 -28.73 -25.67
N MET A 15 70.11 -29.54 -24.63
CA MET A 15 69.18 -29.50 -23.50
C MET A 15 69.36 -28.22 -22.68
N VAL A 16 70.57 -27.85 -22.37
CA VAL A 16 70.90 -26.61 -21.64
C VAL A 16 70.45 -25.39 -22.45
N SER A 17 70.69 -25.33 -23.75
CA SER A 17 70.23 -24.23 -24.59
C SER A 17 68.69 -24.13 -24.64
N ARG A 18 67.96 -25.22 -24.68
CA ARG A 18 66.48 -25.23 -24.63
C ARG A 18 65.98 -24.74 -23.28
N VAL A 19 66.58 -25.17 -22.19
CA VAL A 19 66.21 -24.70 -20.84
C VAL A 19 66.54 -23.24 -20.69
N ALA A 20 67.68 -22.76 -21.16
CA ALA A 20 68.02 -21.36 -21.15
C ALA A 20 67.03 -20.50 -21.95
N LEU A 21 66.60 -20.99 -23.13
CA LEU A 21 65.63 -20.29 -23.96
C LEU A 21 64.26 -20.20 -23.26
N ILE A 22 63.81 -21.26 -22.58
CA ILE A 22 62.59 -21.24 -21.79
C ILE A 22 62.68 -20.22 -20.64
N ILE A 23 63.84 -20.20 -19.92
CA ILE A 23 64.03 -19.24 -18.84
C ILE A 23 63.98 -17.80 -19.39
N VAL A 24 64.66 -17.53 -20.48
CA VAL A 24 64.63 -16.20 -21.14
C VAL A 24 63.18 -15.83 -21.55
N ALA A 25 62.43 -16.78 -22.13
CA ALA A 25 61.05 -16.55 -22.50
C ALA A 25 60.14 -16.21 -21.28
N VAL A 26 60.32 -16.95 -20.20
CA VAL A 26 59.60 -16.69 -18.93
C VAL A 26 59.92 -15.32 -18.36
N VAL A 27 61.23 -14.96 -18.36
CA VAL A 27 61.66 -13.62 -17.88
C VAL A 27 61.08 -12.52 -18.76
N LEU A 28 61.07 -12.70 -20.08
CA LEU A 28 60.42 -11.74 -20.99
C LEU A 28 58.94 -11.62 -20.72
N ILE A 29 58.21 -12.73 -20.57
CA ILE A 29 56.76 -12.68 -20.23
C ILE A 29 56.56 -11.91 -18.92
N VAL A 30 57.33 -12.19 -17.87
CA VAL A 30 57.20 -11.50 -16.57
C VAL A 30 57.52 -10.00 -16.69
N LEU A 31 58.51 -9.62 -17.55
CA LEU A 31 58.88 -8.22 -17.74
C LEU A 31 57.82 -7.45 -18.58
N PHE A 32 57.25 -8.12 -19.58
CA PHE A 32 56.26 -7.50 -20.46
C PHE A 32 54.80 -7.68 -19.98
N LEU A 33 54.56 -8.52 -18.96
CA LEU A 33 53.24 -8.62 -18.37
C LEU A 33 52.85 -7.25 -17.78
N PRO A 34 51.79 -6.61 -18.24
CA PRO A 34 51.37 -5.35 -17.66
C PRO A 34 51.08 -5.58 -16.18
N ARG A 35 51.90 -5.05 -15.34
CA ARG A 35 51.59 -4.98 -13.90
C ARG A 35 50.49 -3.95 -13.77
N THR A 36 49.22 -4.38 -13.90
CA THR A 36 48.08 -3.60 -13.47
C THR A 36 48.19 -3.43 -11.98
N GLN A 37 48.97 -2.46 -11.56
CA GLN A 37 48.79 -1.89 -10.24
C GLN A 37 47.39 -1.35 -10.26
N GLY A 38 46.42 -2.06 -9.63
CA GLY A 38 45.15 -1.50 -9.34
C GLY A 38 45.42 -0.11 -8.79
N LYS A 39 44.93 0.92 -9.45
CA LYS A 39 45.05 2.28 -8.96
C LYS A 39 44.39 2.27 -7.58
N LEU A 40 45.17 2.09 -6.55
CA LEU A 40 44.77 2.33 -5.18
C LEU A 40 44.52 3.83 -5.10
N PHE A 41 43.23 4.18 -5.19
CA PHE A 41 42.79 5.56 -4.99
C PHE A 41 43.19 5.93 -3.58
N HIS A 42 44.11 6.89 -3.45
CA HIS A 42 44.47 7.46 -2.17
C HIS A 42 43.49 8.59 -1.89
N TYR A 43 42.74 8.52 -0.78
CA TYR A 43 41.86 9.60 -0.33
C TYR A 43 42.37 10.15 1.01
N ASP A 44 42.28 11.45 1.16
CA ASP A 44 42.56 12.14 2.43
C ASP A 44 41.23 12.68 2.96
N GLU A 45 40.93 12.46 4.21
CA GLU A 45 39.75 13.03 4.86
C GLU A 45 39.79 14.56 4.81
N GLY A 46 38.68 15.17 4.44
CA GLY A 46 38.53 16.63 4.33
C GLY A 46 39.05 17.26 3.03
N LYS A 47 39.65 16.49 2.11
CA LYS A 47 40.03 16.97 0.79
C LYS A 47 39.01 16.60 -0.27
N PRO A 48 38.78 17.46 -1.28
CA PRO A 48 37.88 17.13 -2.38
C PRO A 48 38.42 15.94 -3.20
N TRP A 49 37.49 15.09 -3.67
CA TRP A 49 37.81 13.96 -4.54
C TRP A 49 38.37 14.45 -5.88
N MET A 50 39.63 14.13 -6.17
CA MET A 50 40.37 14.60 -7.36
C MET A 50 40.38 13.58 -8.51
N TYR A 51 39.80 12.41 -8.32
CA TYR A 51 39.76 11.34 -9.33
C TYR A 51 38.43 11.36 -10.08
N GLY A 52 38.32 10.58 -11.14
CA GLY A 52 37.06 10.49 -11.92
C GLY A 52 35.87 9.94 -11.10
N GLN A 53 34.73 9.72 -11.76
CA GLN A 53 33.52 9.25 -11.10
C GLN A 53 33.77 8.00 -10.24
N LEU A 54 33.33 8.08 -8.98
CA LEU A 54 33.32 6.93 -8.05
C LEU A 54 31.98 6.21 -8.21
N ILE A 55 31.98 5.09 -8.93
CA ILE A 55 30.78 4.27 -9.13
C ILE A 55 30.93 3.03 -8.25
N ALA A 56 29.98 2.83 -7.35
CA ALA A 56 29.88 1.58 -6.60
C ALA A 56 29.56 0.42 -7.55
N LYS A 57 30.30 -0.67 -7.45
CA LYS A 57 30.08 -1.89 -8.25
C LYS A 57 29.13 -2.88 -7.59
N PHE A 58 28.55 -2.49 -6.47
CA PHE A 58 27.61 -3.31 -5.68
C PHE A 58 26.50 -2.40 -5.15
N ASP A 59 25.34 -2.99 -4.96
CA ASP A 59 24.22 -2.31 -4.34
C ASP A 59 24.48 -2.18 -2.84
N PHE A 60 24.28 -0.99 -2.30
CA PHE A 60 24.37 -0.75 -0.87
C PHE A 60 23.14 0.00 -0.38
N PRO A 61 22.60 -0.35 0.79
CA PRO A 61 21.43 0.31 1.33
C PRO A 61 21.78 1.74 1.76
N ILE A 62 21.01 2.71 1.27
CA ILE A 62 21.07 4.09 1.75
C ILE A 62 19.96 4.24 2.79
N PHE A 63 20.33 4.33 4.05
CA PHE A 63 19.39 4.55 5.13
C PHE A 63 18.94 6.02 5.15
N LYS A 64 17.62 6.22 5.22
CA LYS A 64 17.06 7.54 5.45
C LYS A 64 17.40 8.01 6.86
N THR A 65 17.55 9.31 7.05
CA THR A 65 17.69 9.88 8.40
C THR A 65 16.38 9.68 9.19
N ASP A 66 16.46 9.57 10.51
CA ASP A 66 15.29 9.40 11.37
C ASP A 66 14.26 10.52 11.16
N ALA A 67 14.72 11.75 10.92
CA ALA A 67 13.85 12.88 10.62
C ALA A 67 13.10 12.69 9.29
N ALA A 68 13.77 12.23 8.22
CA ALA A 68 13.16 11.97 6.93
C ALA A 68 12.17 10.79 7.02
N LEU A 69 12.54 9.74 7.75
CA LEU A 69 11.68 8.58 7.99
C LEU A 69 10.40 8.98 8.74
N LYS A 70 10.53 9.84 9.77
CA LYS A 70 9.39 10.34 10.53
C LYS A 70 8.43 11.14 9.65
N VAL A 71 8.94 12.06 8.84
CA VAL A 71 8.11 12.87 7.91
C VAL A 71 7.36 11.96 6.91
N GLU A 72 8.03 10.93 6.40
CA GLU A 72 7.42 9.99 5.47
C GLU A 72 6.31 9.16 6.15
N LYS A 73 6.57 8.63 7.35
CA LYS A 73 5.57 7.91 8.16
C LYS A 73 4.35 8.78 8.48
N ASP A 74 4.59 10.01 8.92
CA ASP A 74 3.53 10.97 9.22
C ASP A 74 2.69 11.29 7.96
N SER A 75 3.34 11.39 6.79
CA SER A 75 2.66 11.60 5.51
C SER A 75 1.81 10.40 5.11
N ILE A 76 2.34 9.17 5.23
CA ILE A 76 1.61 7.94 4.92
C ILE A 76 0.38 7.82 5.83
N THR A 77 0.57 7.97 7.13
CA THR A 77 -0.52 7.90 8.11
C THR A 77 -1.62 8.93 7.83
N LYS A 78 -1.23 10.15 7.47
CA LYS A 78 -2.16 11.25 7.16
C LYS A 78 -2.99 11.00 5.89
N HIS A 79 -2.45 10.29 4.90
CA HIS A 79 -3.12 10.02 3.63
C HIS A 79 -3.68 8.60 3.53
N PHE A 80 -3.55 7.81 4.58
CA PHE A 80 -4.06 6.46 4.61
C PHE A 80 -5.59 6.45 4.55
N GLN A 81 -6.15 5.57 3.72
CA GLN A 81 -7.58 5.37 3.59
C GLN A 81 -7.96 4.05 4.25
N PRO A 82 -8.70 4.08 5.37
CA PRO A 82 -9.09 2.85 6.06
C PRO A 82 -10.05 2.01 5.22
N TYR A 83 -9.94 0.67 5.38
CA TYR A 83 -10.75 -0.28 4.65
C TYR A 83 -12.04 -0.61 5.40
N TYR A 84 -13.13 -0.66 4.66
CA TYR A 84 -14.47 -1.02 5.15
C TYR A 84 -15.06 -2.12 4.27
N ASN A 85 -15.59 -3.16 4.88
CA ASN A 85 -16.33 -4.22 4.22
C ASN A 85 -17.83 -3.89 4.20
N ILE A 86 -18.46 -3.99 3.03
CA ILE A 86 -19.90 -3.83 2.94
C ILE A 86 -20.62 -5.13 3.32
N ASN A 87 -21.53 -5.07 4.27
CA ASN A 87 -22.35 -6.20 4.71
C ASN A 87 -23.76 -6.11 4.09
N GLN A 88 -23.93 -6.77 2.96
CA GLN A 88 -25.22 -6.81 2.24
C GLN A 88 -26.33 -7.54 3.02
N THR A 89 -25.98 -8.42 3.96
CA THR A 89 -26.99 -9.14 4.76
C THR A 89 -27.76 -8.21 5.69
N VAL A 90 -27.14 -7.12 6.16
CA VAL A 90 -27.80 -6.11 7.00
C VAL A 90 -28.90 -5.42 6.22
N GLU A 91 -28.59 -4.96 5.02
CA GLU A 91 -29.55 -4.33 4.11
C GLU A 91 -30.76 -5.23 3.84
N GLN A 92 -30.51 -6.44 3.34
CA GLN A 92 -31.57 -7.40 3.02
C GLN A 92 -32.47 -7.68 4.22
N LYS A 93 -31.87 -7.95 5.39
CA LYS A 93 -32.59 -8.20 6.63
C LYS A 93 -33.46 -7.01 7.04
N LYS A 94 -32.92 -5.80 7.02
CA LYS A 94 -33.64 -4.60 7.48
C LYS A 94 -34.76 -4.21 6.55
N ILE A 95 -34.55 -4.28 5.23
CA ILE A 95 -35.61 -4.01 4.25
C ILE A 95 -36.71 -5.05 4.34
N GLU A 96 -36.36 -6.32 4.50
CA GLU A 96 -37.36 -7.38 4.67
C GLU A 96 -38.17 -7.21 5.96
N GLN A 97 -37.51 -6.92 7.09
CA GLN A 97 -38.17 -6.61 8.35
C GLN A 97 -39.13 -5.44 8.22
N PHE A 98 -38.74 -4.38 7.51
CA PHE A 98 -39.57 -3.24 7.25
C PHE A 98 -40.81 -3.63 6.40
N LYS A 99 -40.61 -4.34 5.30
CA LYS A 99 -41.71 -4.79 4.42
C LYS A 99 -42.70 -5.72 5.15
N GLN A 100 -42.19 -6.60 6.02
CA GLN A 100 -43.04 -7.47 6.83
C GLN A 100 -43.84 -6.69 7.87
N ALA A 101 -43.21 -5.72 8.54
CA ALA A 101 -43.89 -4.91 9.55
C ALA A 101 -45.03 -4.06 8.97
N TYR A 102 -44.87 -3.63 7.71
CA TYR A 102 -45.81 -2.76 7.03
C TYR A 102 -46.47 -3.41 5.80
N LYS A 103 -46.60 -4.74 5.79
CA LYS A 103 -47.25 -5.49 4.68
C LYS A 103 -48.68 -5.02 4.34
N ASP A 104 -49.39 -4.54 5.36
CA ASP A 104 -50.75 -4.03 5.21
C ASP A 104 -50.80 -2.52 4.90
N GLY A 105 -49.65 -1.87 4.79
CA GLY A 105 -49.47 -0.44 4.58
C GLY A 105 -49.18 0.31 5.85
N ILE A 106 -48.80 1.59 5.70
CA ILE A 106 -48.58 2.51 6.81
C ILE A 106 -49.88 3.22 7.13
N PRO A 107 -50.33 3.27 8.41
CA PRO A 107 -51.56 3.96 8.77
C PRO A 107 -51.57 5.41 8.26
N GLY A 108 -52.62 5.75 7.49
CA GLY A 108 -52.78 7.09 6.90
C GLY A 108 -51.99 7.34 5.59
N LEU A 109 -51.36 6.31 5.03
CA LEU A 109 -50.66 6.38 3.75
C LEU A 109 -51.07 5.23 2.81
N SER A 110 -50.94 5.44 1.48
CA SER A 110 -51.10 4.36 0.51
C SER A 110 -50.01 3.31 0.60
N LYS A 111 -50.26 2.09 0.12
CA LYS A 111 -49.22 1.02 0.10
C LYS A 111 -47.97 1.37 -0.69
N ASP A 112 -48.09 2.23 -1.70
CA ASP A 112 -46.95 2.67 -2.52
C ASP A 112 -45.84 3.33 -1.70
N TYR A 113 -46.17 3.91 -0.53
CA TYR A 113 -45.17 4.47 0.38
C TYR A 113 -44.28 3.43 1.02
N VAL A 114 -44.76 2.20 1.18
CA VAL A 114 -43.93 1.10 1.71
C VAL A 114 -42.83 0.78 0.70
N ASP A 115 -43.18 0.67 -0.58
CA ASP A 115 -42.20 0.39 -1.62
C ASP A 115 -41.26 1.59 -1.85
N ALA A 116 -41.74 2.81 -1.77
CA ALA A 116 -40.95 4.01 -1.87
C ALA A 116 -39.91 4.10 -0.74
N ILE A 117 -40.28 3.81 0.51
CA ILE A 117 -39.37 3.81 1.66
C ILE A 117 -38.37 2.66 1.53
N ALA A 118 -38.81 1.46 1.13
CA ALA A 118 -37.92 0.33 0.91
C ALA A 118 -36.90 0.62 -0.18
N HIS A 119 -37.28 1.27 -1.25
CA HIS A 119 -36.36 1.71 -2.31
C HIS A 119 -35.37 2.76 -1.79
N ARG A 120 -35.85 3.73 -1.01
CA ARG A 120 -34.99 4.75 -0.44
C ARG A 120 -34.01 4.18 0.58
N LEU A 121 -34.43 3.20 1.39
CA LEU A 121 -33.52 2.44 2.28
C LEU A 121 -32.45 1.71 1.49
N HIS A 122 -32.79 1.09 0.37
CA HIS A 122 -31.84 0.43 -0.52
C HIS A 122 -30.78 1.41 -1.03
N GLU A 123 -31.17 2.58 -1.56
CA GLU A 123 -30.23 3.61 -2.01
C GLU A 123 -29.26 4.08 -0.89
N ILE A 124 -29.80 4.22 0.33
CA ILE A 124 -29.01 4.62 1.49
C ILE A 124 -27.98 3.52 1.86
N TYR A 125 -28.41 2.25 1.81
CA TYR A 125 -27.52 1.13 2.08
C TYR A 125 -26.48 0.91 0.98
N GLU A 126 -26.82 1.17 -0.28
CA GLU A 126 -25.85 1.18 -1.38
C GLU A 126 -24.78 2.25 -1.21
N ALA A 127 -25.17 3.43 -0.75
CA ALA A 127 -24.22 4.50 -0.45
C ALA A 127 -23.31 4.15 0.73
N GLY A 128 -23.81 3.33 1.66
CA GLY A 128 -23.12 2.84 2.83
C GLY A 128 -23.44 3.63 4.11
N VAL A 129 -23.75 2.89 5.15
CA VAL A 129 -24.07 3.40 6.48
C VAL A 129 -22.97 2.99 7.46
N ILE A 130 -22.38 3.98 8.12
CA ILE A 130 -21.26 3.83 9.07
C ILE A 130 -21.80 4.07 10.49
N ASP A 131 -21.20 3.41 11.46
CA ASP A 131 -21.45 3.68 12.87
C ASP A 131 -21.21 5.16 13.21
N PRO A 132 -22.08 5.82 14.01
CA PRO A 132 -21.99 7.25 14.29
C PRO A 132 -20.67 7.70 14.90
N GLN A 133 -20.05 6.87 15.77
CA GLN A 133 -18.78 7.20 16.40
C GLN A 133 -17.65 7.14 15.37
N GLN A 134 -17.61 6.08 14.57
CA GLN A 134 -16.63 5.94 13.49
C GLN A 134 -16.80 7.05 12.46
N TYR A 135 -18.03 7.35 12.04
CA TYR A 135 -18.32 8.44 11.10
C TYR A 135 -17.80 9.78 11.61
N SER A 136 -18.03 10.09 12.89
CA SER A 136 -17.57 11.35 13.49
C SER A 136 -16.04 11.46 13.54
N THR A 137 -15.34 10.34 13.70
CA THR A 137 -13.87 10.28 13.67
C THR A 137 -13.35 10.51 12.27
N LEU A 138 -13.92 9.79 11.29
CA LEU A 138 -13.56 9.93 9.88
C LEU A 138 -13.86 11.32 9.30
N ALA A 139 -14.96 11.95 9.74
CA ALA A 139 -15.32 13.30 9.29
C ALA A 139 -14.36 14.39 9.80
N LYS A 140 -13.63 14.12 10.90
CA LYS A 140 -12.60 15.01 11.44
C LYS A 140 -11.22 14.75 10.81
N ASP A 141 -11.04 13.60 10.18
CA ASP A 141 -9.80 13.25 9.50
C ASP A 141 -9.61 14.12 8.25
N SER A 142 -8.39 14.56 8.04
CA SER A 142 -8.04 15.40 6.88
C SER A 142 -8.17 14.67 5.54
N ASN A 143 -8.17 13.33 5.54
CA ASN A 143 -8.21 12.54 4.32
C ASN A 143 -9.62 12.44 3.70
N HIS A 144 -10.68 12.46 4.48
CA HIS A 144 -12.08 12.40 4.04
C HIS A 144 -12.45 11.26 3.06
N TYR A 145 -11.65 10.21 2.98
CA TYR A 145 -11.85 9.06 2.09
C TYR A 145 -11.71 7.74 2.85
N ILE A 146 -12.52 6.77 2.45
CA ILE A 146 -12.44 5.38 2.90
C ILE A 146 -12.31 4.46 1.69
N ARG A 147 -11.81 3.24 1.89
CA ARG A 147 -11.82 2.18 0.88
C ARG A 147 -12.92 1.18 1.17
N VAL A 148 -13.96 1.17 0.34
CA VAL A 148 -15.05 0.21 0.45
C VAL A 148 -14.71 -1.04 -0.36
N VAL A 149 -14.72 -2.19 0.32
CA VAL A 149 -14.42 -3.49 -0.26
C VAL A 149 -15.71 -4.17 -0.69
N THR A 150 -15.79 -4.49 -1.98
CA THR A 150 -16.88 -5.27 -2.55
C THR A 150 -16.30 -6.47 -3.28
N GLY A 151 -16.40 -7.66 -2.69
CA GLY A 151 -15.75 -8.86 -3.22
C GLY A 151 -14.22 -8.74 -3.24
N LYS A 152 -13.62 -8.73 -4.44
CA LYS A 152 -12.16 -8.62 -4.61
C LYS A 152 -11.67 -7.20 -4.89
N GLN A 153 -12.57 -6.26 -5.06
CA GLN A 153 -12.24 -4.87 -5.41
C GLN A 153 -12.38 -3.96 -4.21
N ALA A 154 -11.50 -2.97 -4.10
CA ALA A 154 -11.59 -1.90 -3.13
C ALA A 154 -11.69 -0.57 -3.87
N VAL A 155 -12.75 0.17 -3.62
CA VAL A 155 -13.03 1.45 -4.27
C VAL A 155 -12.88 2.56 -3.24
N SER A 156 -12.17 3.64 -3.61
CA SER A 156 -12.07 4.83 -2.77
C SER A 156 -13.37 5.63 -2.84
N VAL A 157 -14.00 5.83 -1.68
CA VAL A 157 -15.27 6.53 -1.55
C VAL A 157 -15.08 7.70 -0.60
N PRO A 158 -15.47 8.92 -0.98
CA PRO A 158 -15.44 10.06 -0.07
C PRO A 158 -16.53 9.91 1.02
N ILE A 159 -16.19 10.27 2.26
CA ILE A 159 -17.04 10.11 3.44
C ILE A 159 -18.39 10.84 3.28
N ASN A 160 -18.40 11.97 2.60
CA ASN A 160 -19.62 12.74 2.35
C ASN A 160 -20.64 12.05 1.42
N LYS A 161 -20.27 10.94 0.77
CA LYS A 161 -21.17 10.06 0.02
C LYS A 161 -21.71 8.91 0.83
N THR A 162 -21.23 8.72 2.05
CA THR A 162 -21.74 7.74 3.00
C THR A 162 -22.54 8.44 4.08
N TYR A 163 -23.23 7.69 4.90
CA TYR A 163 -24.09 8.25 5.94
C TYR A 163 -23.71 7.66 7.30
N SER A 164 -23.85 8.46 8.37
CA SER A 164 -24.04 7.90 9.70
C SER A 164 -25.47 7.38 9.84
N THR A 165 -25.77 6.56 10.84
CA THR A 165 -27.15 6.09 11.07
C THR A 165 -28.15 7.25 11.23
N LEU A 166 -27.74 8.34 11.89
CA LEU A 166 -28.54 9.57 12.00
C LEU A 166 -28.68 10.28 10.66
N GLY A 167 -27.59 10.43 9.91
CA GLY A 167 -27.60 11.03 8.58
C GLY A 167 -28.47 10.22 7.61
N ALA A 168 -28.41 8.90 7.67
CA ALA A 168 -29.25 8.00 6.90
C ALA A 168 -30.76 8.19 7.19
N TYR A 169 -31.10 8.37 8.48
CA TYR A 169 -32.47 8.69 8.87
C TYR A 169 -32.95 10.04 8.29
N GLU A 170 -32.15 11.08 8.41
CA GLU A 170 -32.49 12.38 7.82
C GLU A 170 -32.57 12.32 6.28
N GLN A 171 -31.72 11.49 5.66
CA GLN A 171 -31.70 11.31 4.22
C GLN A 171 -33.00 10.67 3.66
N LEU A 172 -33.73 9.87 4.46
CA LEU A 172 -35.04 9.38 4.08
C LEU A 172 -36.02 10.53 3.77
N PHE A 173 -35.95 11.62 4.53
CA PHE A 173 -36.82 12.78 4.39
C PHE A 173 -36.35 13.82 3.39
N MET A 174 -35.21 13.58 2.74
CA MET A 174 -34.78 14.40 1.59
C MET A 174 -35.50 13.99 0.29
N ASP A 175 -36.14 12.84 0.29
CA ASP A 175 -36.95 12.39 -0.82
C ASP A 175 -38.22 13.28 -0.95
N PRO A 176 -38.50 13.86 -2.15
CA PRO A 176 -39.64 14.74 -2.36
C PRO A 176 -41.00 14.07 -2.07
N LEU A 177 -41.13 12.76 -2.21
CA LEU A 177 -42.33 11.99 -1.92
C LEU A 177 -42.52 11.82 -0.42
N LEU A 178 -41.44 11.57 0.32
CA LEU A 178 -41.46 11.26 1.76
C LEU A 178 -41.45 12.53 2.65
N ALA A 179 -40.82 13.60 2.21
CA ALA A 179 -40.70 14.85 2.96
C ALA A 179 -42.05 15.42 3.46
N PRO A 180 -43.12 15.51 2.64
CA PRO A 180 -44.40 16.03 3.10
C PRO A 180 -45.12 15.14 4.12
N LYS A 181 -44.69 13.88 4.25
CA LYS A 181 -45.28 12.89 5.18
C LYS A 181 -44.46 12.64 6.41
N ARG A 182 -43.43 13.45 6.65
CA ARG A 182 -42.46 13.30 7.76
C ARG A 182 -43.17 13.10 9.12
N SER A 183 -44.21 13.86 9.43
CA SER A 183 -44.94 13.76 10.71
C SER A 183 -45.60 12.38 10.93
N ILE A 184 -46.12 11.77 9.88
CA ILE A 184 -46.67 10.43 9.96
C ILE A 184 -45.57 9.39 10.03
N LEU A 185 -44.53 9.52 9.21
CA LEU A 185 -43.42 8.58 9.12
C LEU A 185 -42.55 8.56 10.38
N GLN A 186 -42.46 9.66 11.10
CA GLN A 186 -41.76 9.69 12.42
C GLN A 186 -42.42 8.76 13.44
N GLN A 187 -43.71 8.48 13.34
CA GLN A 187 -44.42 7.55 14.22
C GLN A 187 -44.12 6.07 13.89
N CYS A 188 -43.52 5.81 12.73
CA CYS A 188 -43.20 4.46 12.27
C CYS A 188 -41.84 3.94 12.80
N ASN A 189 -41.14 4.69 13.68
CA ASN A 189 -39.85 4.30 14.22
C ASN A 189 -38.85 3.78 13.16
N LEU A 190 -38.75 4.48 12.03
CA LEU A 190 -37.91 4.08 10.88
C LEU A 190 -36.43 3.88 11.25
N ASN A 191 -35.97 4.48 12.34
CA ASN A 191 -34.62 4.25 12.91
C ASN A 191 -34.30 2.78 13.17
N ASN A 192 -35.31 1.95 13.48
CA ASN A 192 -35.11 0.53 13.77
C ASN A 192 -34.69 -0.27 12.52
N TYR A 193 -34.90 0.31 11.34
CA TYR A 193 -34.56 -0.30 10.06
C TYR A 193 -33.30 0.28 9.43
N ILE A 194 -32.57 1.11 10.18
CA ILE A 194 -31.29 1.70 9.77
C ILE A 194 -30.20 1.21 10.73
N GLU A 195 -29.26 0.46 10.17
CA GLU A 195 -28.11 -0.10 10.91
C GLU A 195 -26.86 0.07 10.07
N ALA A 196 -25.67 0.17 10.69
CA ALA A 196 -24.44 0.27 9.95
C ALA A 196 -24.19 -1.01 9.14
N ASN A 197 -23.98 -0.86 7.84
CA ASN A 197 -23.61 -1.95 6.93
C ASN A 197 -22.17 -1.87 6.45
N LEU A 198 -21.47 -0.76 6.71
CA LEU A 198 -20.04 -0.63 6.51
C LEU A 198 -19.31 -0.98 7.82
N VAL A 199 -18.56 -2.07 7.78
CA VAL A 199 -17.80 -2.59 8.93
C VAL A 199 -16.32 -2.33 8.69
N TYR A 200 -15.65 -1.69 9.65
CA TYR A 200 -14.23 -1.43 9.59
C TYR A 200 -13.42 -2.73 9.54
N ASP A 201 -12.59 -2.88 8.51
CA ASP A 201 -11.66 -3.99 8.34
C ASP A 201 -10.32 -3.61 8.96
N LYS A 202 -10.18 -3.91 10.25
CA LYS A 202 -8.99 -3.57 11.02
C LYS A 202 -7.75 -4.30 10.49
N ASP A 203 -7.85 -5.61 10.27
CA ASP A 203 -6.71 -6.45 9.92
C ASP A 203 -6.13 -6.04 8.56
N ARG A 204 -6.99 -5.81 7.61
CA ARG A 204 -6.57 -5.33 6.28
C ARG A 204 -6.01 -3.92 6.33
N SER A 205 -6.64 -3.02 7.09
CA SER A 205 -6.16 -1.64 7.23
C SER A 205 -4.78 -1.59 7.88
N GLU A 206 -4.54 -2.38 8.93
CA GLU A 206 -3.24 -2.45 9.60
C GLU A 206 -2.16 -3.09 8.71
N THR A 207 -2.50 -4.14 7.97
CA THR A 207 -1.56 -4.79 7.05
C THR A 207 -1.13 -3.83 5.94
N GLU A 208 -2.08 -3.23 5.24
CA GLU A 208 -1.80 -2.29 4.15
C GLU A 208 -1.04 -1.03 4.63
N MET A 209 -1.35 -0.54 5.81
CA MET A 209 -0.62 0.58 6.40
C MET A 209 0.82 0.19 6.74
N ASN A 210 1.05 -1.01 7.29
CA ASN A 210 2.39 -1.50 7.61
C ASN A 210 3.22 -1.78 6.35
N ASP A 211 2.60 -2.23 5.27
CA ASP A 211 3.29 -2.47 4.00
C ASP A 211 3.72 -1.16 3.31
N MET A 212 3.09 -0.05 3.67
CA MET A 212 3.45 1.28 3.18
C MET A 212 4.55 1.97 4.03
N LEU A 213 4.75 1.53 5.29
CA LEU A 213 5.70 2.12 6.25
C LEU A 213 7.09 1.52 6.16
#